data_ae0fc56aa811df060788376b360c6998
#
_entry.id   ae0fc56aa811df060788376b360c6998
#
_cell.length_a   1.000
_cell.length_b   1.000
_cell.length_c   1.000
_cell.angle_alpha   90.00
_cell.angle_beta   90.00
_cell.angle_gamma   90.00
#
_symmetry.space_group_name_H-M   'P 1'
#
loop_
_entity.id
_entity.type
_entity.pdbx_description
1 polymer ?
#
loop_
_entity_poly.entity_id
_entity_poly.type
_entity_poly.pdbx_seq_one_letter_code
_entity_poly.pdbx_strand_id
1 'polypeptide(L)' 'MASEIRIPKIGMSATELTIAEWMFGDGEQVNTGDTLYLAETDKTTNEIEAQASGTLRVIGVEGEAYAVGTLIGMIE' A
#
# COMPACT_ATOMS: atom_id res chain seq x y z
N MET A 1 -1.29 10.47 -15.49
CA MET A 1 -2.48 10.28 -14.62
C MET A 1 -2.09 9.55 -13.37
N ALA A 2 -2.65 9.95 -12.24
CA ALA A 2 -2.34 9.31 -10.96
C ALA A 2 -3.06 7.98 -10.82
N SER A 3 -2.36 7.00 -10.26
CA SER A 3 -2.95 5.71 -9.91
C SER A 3 -3.17 5.69 -8.41
N GLU A 4 -4.37 5.42 -7.98
CA GLU A 4 -4.68 5.36 -6.55
C GLU A 4 -4.17 4.07 -5.93
N ILE A 5 -3.61 4.20 -4.73
CA ILE A 5 -3.20 3.05 -3.94
C ILE A 5 -4.21 2.92 -2.81
N ARG A 6 -5.00 1.84 -2.87
CA ARG A 6 -6.02 1.58 -1.85
C ARG A 6 -5.70 0.28 -1.15
N ILE A 7 -6.16 0.16 0.09
CA ILE A 7 -6.00 -1.08 0.85
C ILE A 7 -6.71 -2.20 0.10
N PRO A 8 -5.98 -3.25 -0.33
CA PRO A 8 -6.59 -4.37 -1.05
C PRO A 8 -7.28 -5.32 -0.07
N LYS A 9 -8.24 -6.08 -0.58
CA LYS A 9 -8.88 -7.12 0.20
C LYS A 9 -8.04 -8.39 0.08
N ILE A 10 -7.35 -8.73 1.15
CA ILE A 10 -6.54 -9.94 1.22
C ILE A 10 -7.27 -10.93 2.11
N GLY A 11 -7.73 -12.02 1.52
CA GLY A 11 -8.50 -13.02 2.23
C GLY A 11 -9.96 -12.60 2.41
N MET A 12 -10.82 -13.57 2.66
CA MET A 12 -12.26 -13.35 2.69
C MET A 12 -12.76 -12.67 3.96
N SER A 13 -12.02 -12.81 5.05
CA SER A 13 -12.43 -12.26 6.34
C SER A 13 -11.69 -10.99 6.74
N ALA A 14 -10.72 -10.56 5.94
CA ALA A 14 -9.97 -9.35 6.25
C ALA A 14 -10.81 -8.11 5.93
N THR A 15 -11.05 -7.26 6.92
CA THR A 15 -11.78 -6.01 6.75
C THR A 15 -10.87 -4.81 6.84
N GLU A 16 -9.66 -5.00 7.36
CA GLU A 16 -8.65 -3.95 7.45
C GLU A 16 -7.25 -4.56 7.41
N LEU A 17 -6.28 -3.74 7.07
CA LEU A 17 -4.88 -4.12 7.04
C LEU A 17 -4.06 -3.05 7.75
N THR A 18 -2.99 -3.48 8.40
CA THR A 18 -2.03 -2.56 8.99
C THR A 18 -0.88 -2.36 8.02
N ILE A 19 -0.49 -1.11 7.77
CA ILE A 19 0.69 -0.83 6.98
C ILE A 19 1.88 -1.05 7.90
N ALA A 20 2.58 -2.17 7.71
CA ALA A 20 3.71 -2.50 8.56
C ALA A 20 4.92 -1.64 8.23
N GLU A 21 5.20 -1.45 6.94
CA GLU A 21 6.34 -0.66 6.49
C GLU A 21 6.15 -0.22 5.04
N TRP A 22 6.44 1.05 4.76
CA TRP A 22 6.55 1.54 3.38
C TRP A 22 7.96 1.28 2.89
N MET A 23 8.09 0.66 1.74
CA MET A 23 9.41 0.35 1.16
C MET A 23 10.00 1.55 0.41
N PHE A 24 9.15 2.53 0.06
CA PHE A 24 9.56 3.77 -0.61
C PHE A 24 8.99 4.95 0.15
N GLY A 25 9.70 6.06 0.12
CA GLY A 25 9.23 7.30 0.74
C GLY A 25 8.40 8.15 -0.20
N ASP A 26 7.73 9.15 0.38
CA ASP A 26 6.97 10.12 -0.40
C ASP A 26 7.91 10.85 -1.35
N GLY A 27 7.53 10.92 -2.61
CA GLY A 27 8.32 11.57 -3.66
C GLY A 27 9.32 10.68 -4.35
N GLU A 28 9.47 9.42 -3.96
CA GLU A 28 10.39 8.50 -4.61
C GLU A 28 9.78 7.91 -5.87
N GLN A 29 10.65 7.58 -6.81
CA GLN A 29 10.26 6.92 -8.05
C GLN A 29 10.05 5.44 -7.81
N VAL A 30 8.91 4.91 -8.29
CA VAL A 30 8.60 3.48 -8.22
C VAL A 30 8.29 2.96 -9.62
N ASN A 31 8.45 1.66 -9.80
CA ASN A 31 8.15 0.98 -11.05
C ASN A 31 7.13 -0.13 -10.79
N THR A 32 6.32 -0.44 -11.82
CA THR A 32 5.37 -1.54 -11.75
C THR A 32 6.08 -2.81 -11.31
N GLY A 33 5.53 -3.49 -10.32
CA GLY A 33 6.11 -4.71 -9.75
C GLY A 33 7.00 -4.49 -8.54
N ASP A 34 7.40 -3.24 -8.25
CA ASP A 34 8.17 -2.94 -7.04
C ASP A 34 7.28 -3.13 -5.82
N THR A 35 7.83 -3.70 -4.75
CA THR A 35 7.11 -3.83 -3.49
C THR A 35 6.95 -2.43 -2.87
N LEU A 36 5.73 -1.94 -2.80
CA LEU A 36 5.44 -0.61 -2.25
C LEU A 36 5.45 -0.60 -0.73
N TYR A 37 4.76 -1.55 -0.14
CA TYR A 37 4.65 -1.62 1.32
C TYR A 37 4.32 -3.03 1.75
N LEU A 38 4.48 -3.26 3.04
CA LEU A 38 4.11 -4.53 3.67
C LEU A 38 2.80 -4.32 4.39
N ALA A 39 1.81 -5.15 4.07
CA ALA A 39 0.50 -5.14 4.71
C ALA A 39 0.42 -6.31 5.67
N GLU A 40 0.09 -6.03 6.91
CA GLU A 40 0.04 -7.04 7.95
C GLU A 40 -1.39 -7.36 8.35
N THR A 41 -1.68 -8.65 8.44
CA THR A 41 -2.94 -9.16 9.00
C THR A 41 -2.62 -9.92 10.27
N ASP A 42 -3.64 -10.43 10.96
CA ASP A 42 -3.46 -11.22 12.18
C ASP A 42 -2.54 -12.43 11.98
N LYS A 43 -2.52 -12.97 10.77
CA LYS A 43 -1.83 -14.24 10.49
C LYS A 43 -0.62 -14.11 9.61
N THR A 44 -0.57 -13.11 8.74
CA THR A 44 0.49 -13.01 7.72
C THR A 44 0.88 -11.58 7.46
N THR A 45 2.08 -11.44 6.87
CA THR A 45 2.53 -10.18 6.29
C THR A 45 2.57 -10.38 4.78
N ASN A 46 1.99 -9.47 4.03
CA ASN A 46 1.91 -9.55 2.57
C ASN A 46 2.65 -8.38 1.93
N GLU A 47 3.36 -8.66 0.85
CA GLU A 47 4.02 -7.63 0.06
C GLU A 47 3.05 -7.11 -0.99
N ILE A 48 2.84 -5.80 -1.02
CA ILE A 48 1.94 -5.18 -1.97
C ILE A 48 2.76 -4.47 -3.02
N GLU A 49 2.59 -4.87 -4.28
CA GLU A 49 3.38 -4.37 -5.39
C GLU A 49 2.72 -3.18 -6.07
N ALA A 50 3.56 -2.33 -6.67
CA ALA A 50 3.08 -1.20 -7.44
C ALA A 50 2.35 -1.69 -8.70
N GLN A 51 1.21 -1.08 -8.99
CA GLN A 51 0.42 -1.39 -10.18
C GLN A 51 0.76 -0.46 -11.35
N ALA A 52 1.59 0.54 -11.10
CA ALA A 52 1.99 1.52 -12.11
C ALA A 52 3.37 2.06 -11.78
N SER A 53 3.97 2.72 -12.74
CA SER A 53 5.26 3.39 -12.54
C SER A 53 5.04 4.89 -12.43
N GLY A 54 5.82 5.54 -11.60
CA GLY A 54 5.73 6.99 -11.41
C GLY A 54 6.27 7.42 -10.07
N THR A 55 5.87 8.61 -9.64
CA THR A 55 6.30 9.18 -8.36
C THR A 55 5.31 8.78 -7.27
N LEU A 56 5.81 8.20 -6.19
CA LEU A 56 4.97 7.77 -5.08
C LEU A 56 4.58 8.96 -4.21
N ARG A 57 3.28 9.04 -3.89
CA ARG A 57 2.75 9.96 -2.88
C ARG A 57 2.19 9.12 -1.75
N VAL A 58 2.74 9.30 -0.56
CA VAL A 58 2.36 8.53 0.63
C VAL A 58 1.33 9.31 1.45
N ILE A 59 0.19 8.71 1.70
CA ILE A 59 -0.87 9.29 2.52
C ILE A 59 -1.01 8.48 3.81
N GLY A 60 -0.98 7.15 3.72
CA GLY A 60 -1.10 6.28 4.88
C GLY A 60 0.15 6.30 5.77
N VAL A 61 -0.06 6.11 7.06
CA VAL A 61 0.99 6.17 8.07
C VAL A 61 1.41 4.76 8.47
N GLU A 62 2.72 4.52 8.52
CA GLU A 62 3.23 3.23 9.00
C GLU A 62 2.74 2.95 10.41
N GLY A 63 2.37 1.70 10.64
CA GLY A 63 1.89 1.25 11.94
C GLY A 63 0.39 1.44 12.15
N GLU A 64 -0.29 2.12 11.23
CA GLU A 64 -1.72 2.36 11.33
C GLU A 64 -2.50 1.31 10.56
N ALA A 65 -3.67 0.94 11.07
CA ALA A 65 -4.60 0.04 10.40
C ALA A 65 -5.60 0.86 9.59
N TYR A 66 -5.92 0.39 8.40
CA TYR A 66 -6.87 1.05 7.51
C TYR A 66 -7.86 0.03 6.95
N ALA A 67 -9.09 0.45 6.79
CA ALA A 67 -10.12 -0.39 6.22
C ALA A 67 -9.85 -0.66 4.74
N VAL A 68 -10.27 -1.83 4.27
CA VAL A 68 -10.20 -2.20 2.86
C VAL A 68 -10.87 -1.11 2.01
N GLY A 69 -10.21 -0.69 0.96
CA GLY A 69 -10.69 0.38 0.08
C GLY A 69 -10.24 1.78 0.46
N THR A 70 -9.57 1.94 1.61
CA THR A 70 -9.07 3.26 2.03
C THR A 70 -7.93 3.70 1.12
N LEU A 71 -7.96 4.95 0.69
CA LEU A 71 -6.89 5.55 -0.10
C LEU A 71 -5.69 5.81 0.81
N ILE A 72 -4.57 5.19 0.51
CA ILE A 72 -3.35 5.30 1.32
C ILE A 72 -2.17 5.90 0.57
N GLY A 73 -2.35 6.19 -0.70
CA GLY A 73 -1.30 6.79 -1.50
C GLY A 73 -1.70 6.90 -2.95
N MET A 74 -0.79 7.44 -3.75
CA MET A 74 -0.98 7.57 -5.19
C MET A 74 0.37 7.43 -5.88
N ILE A 75 0.33 7.01 -7.13
CA ILE A 75 1.50 7.01 -8.00
C ILE A 75 1.20 7.98 -9.13
N GLU A 76 1.96 9.06 -9.19
CA GLU A 76 1.75 10.13 -10.17
C GLU A 76 2.66 10.08 -11.37
#